data_13a4883b69b109af2bd29b3930e46b2c
#
_entry.id   13a4883b69b109af2bd29b3930e46b2c
#
_cell.length_a   1.000
_cell.length_b   1.000
_cell.length_c   1.000
_cell.angle_alpha   90.00
_cell.angle_beta   90.00
_cell.angle_gamma   90.00
#
_symmetry.space_group_name_H-M   'P 1'
#
loop_
_entity.id
_entity.type
_entity.pdbx_description
1 polymer ?
#
loop_
_entity_poly.entity_id
_entity_poly.type
_entity_poly.pdbx_seq_one_letter_code
_entity_poly.pdbx_strand_id
1 'polypeptide(L)'
;MQAISHFLSITQQANHPILTHYHSFRDEISGPVASRWVSKMANLLASDLSNDLFGNTDTPSSILIELPAGWQATFWQVSADLMGWESQNTLFSQHLYSNAFSFDVHVSNELAPLEASTAAWRLAHSTAPLAMRWRGSLPSGILDALSELMAQSDQFEYEALDSAPSMTDYLAQINSDEEDLLKEASAQGQPTRLGLYSESFPTAPLLTRLWMDGHSVVVVDKSHYTLEKAQEIFVSEKVRLVAN
;
A
#
# COMPACT_ATOMS: atom_id res chain seq x y z
N MET A 1 5.47 -19.63 8.52
CA MET A 1 4.84 -18.35 8.93
C MET A 1 4.33 -17.71 7.65
N GLN A 2 3.07 -17.32 7.59
CA GLN A 2 2.51 -16.64 6.41
C GLN A 2 3.23 -15.30 6.17
N ALA A 3 3.34 -14.88 4.91
CA ALA A 3 4.06 -13.66 4.54
C ALA A 3 3.49 -12.41 5.23
N ILE A 4 2.17 -12.29 5.30
CA ILE A 4 1.50 -11.18 5.98
C ILE A 4 1.84 -11.14 7.47
N SER A 5 1.79 -12.25 8.19
CA SER A 5 2.13 -12.31 9.62
C SER A 5 3.60 -11.93 9.87
N HIS A 6 4.49 -12.30 8.95
CA HIS A 6 5.90 -11.92 8.99
C HIS A 6 6.07 -10.41 8.82
N PHE A 7 5.44 -9.83 7.80
CA PHE A 7 5.43 -8.37 7.56
C PHE A 7 4.94 -7.60 8.79
N LEU A 8 3.77 -7.99 9.32
CA LEU A 8 3.16 -7.32 10.48
C LEU A 8 4.05 -7.40 11.73
N SER A 9 4.68 -8.54 11.98
CA SER A 9 5.58 -8.73 13.11
C SER A 9 6.78 -7.80 13.07
N ILE A 10 7.39 -7.60 11.89
CA ILE A 10 8.55 -6.73 11.72
C ILE A 10 8.15 -5.26 11.81
N THR A 11 7.11 -4.86 11.09
CA THR A 11 6.68 -3.46 11.06
C THR A 11 6.18 -2.99 12.42
N GLN A 12 5.49 -3.84 13.19
CA GLN A 12 5.02 -3.50 14.53
C GLN A 12 6.17 -3.16 15.50
N GLN A 13 7.35 -3.71 15.29
CA GLN A 13 8.53 -3.49 16.16
C GLN A 13 9.32 -2.23 15.77
N ALA A 14 9.06 -1.63 14.62
CA ALA A 14 9.77 -0.44 14.15
C ALA A 14 9.32 0.81 14.93
N ASN A 15 10.15 1.23 15.90
CA ASN A 15 9.87 2.38 16.77
C ASN A 15 10.19 3.75 16.14
N HIS A 16 10.27 3.82 14.80
CA HIS A 16 10.59 5.04 14.04
C HIS A 16 9.64 5.15 12.83
N PRO A 17 9.53 6.32 12.21
CA PRO A 17 8.80 6.45 10.95
C PRO A 17 9.42 5.54 9.88
N ILE A 18 8.63 4.62 9.32
CA ILE A 18 9.07 3.76 8.23
C ILE A 18 8.90 4.44 6.87
N LEU A 19 7.96 5.37 6.78
CA LEU A 19 7.69 6.16 5.59
C LEU A 19 7.40 7.62 5.97
N THR A 20 8.07 8.54 5.27
CA THR A 20 7.70 9.96 5.25
C THR A 20 7.54 10.37 3.80
N HIS A 21 6.39 10.90 3.42
CA HIS A 21 6.09 11.30 2.05
C HIS A 21 5.79 12.80 1.97
N TYR A 22 6.57 13.50 1.18
CA TYR A 22 6.41 14.91 0.84
C TYR A 22 5.78 15.03 -0.55
N HIS A 23 4.51 15.37 -0.56
CA HIS A 23 3.72 15.73 -1.75
C HIS A 23 3.02 17.08 -1.51
N SER A 24 1.74 17.26 -1.77
CA SER A 24 1.02 18.51 -1.44
C SER A 24 1.02 18.83 0.08
N PHE A 25 1.28 17.84 0.92
CA PHE A 25 1.50 17.94 2.37
C PHE A 25 2.52 16.88 2.81
N ARG A 26 2.85 16.84 4.09
CA ARG A 26 3.76 15.83 4.66
C ARG A 26 2.98 14.75 5.39
N ASP A 27 3.08 13.53 4.91
CA ASP A 27 2.63 12.33 5.62
C ASP A 27 3.80 11.66 6.35
N GLU A 28 3.53 11.14 7.53
CA GLU A 28 4.49 10.32 8.27
C GLU A 28 3.79 9.12 8.89
N ILE A 29 4.31 7.93 8.59
CA ILE A 29 3.75 6.66 9.04
C ILE A 29 4.81 5.90 9.83
N SER A 30 4.50 5.60 11.10
CA SER A 30 5.32 4.71 11.91
C SER A 30 4.99 3.24 11.64
N GLY A 31 5.91 2.34 11.99
CA GLY A 31 5.70 0.91 11.80
C GLY A 31 4.44 0.37 12.48
N PRO A 32 4.16 0.69 13.77
CA PRO A 32 2.92 0.28 14.42
C PRO A 32 1.64 0.82 13.75
N VAL A 33 1.69 2.02 13.14
CA VAL A 33 0.57 2.57 12.38
C VAL A 33 0.37 1.79 11.10
N ALA A 34 1.45 1.50 10.35
CA ALA A 34 1.40 0.68 9.15
C ALA A 34 0.85 -0.72 9.44
N SER A 35 1.36 -1.38 10.48
CA SER A 35 0.89 -2.70 10.90
C SER A 35 -0.62 -2.71 11.17
N ARG A 36 -1.15 -1.71 11.88
CA ARG A 36 -2.59 -1.60 12.14
C ARG A 36 -3.41 -1.41 10.87
N TRP A 37 -3.00 -0.53 9.96
CA TRP A 37 -3.73 -0.30 8.72
C TRP A 37 -3.71 -1.55 7.82
N VAL A 38 -2.55 -2.19 7.66
CA VAL A 38 -2.46 -3.44 6.89
C VAL A 38 -3.31 -4.55 7.52
N SER A 39 -3.31 -4.67 8.87
CA SER A 39 -4.19 -5.64 9.55
C SER A 39 -5.67 -5.37 9.27
N LYS A 40 -6.12 -4.10 9.36
CA LYS A 40 -7.51 -3.75 9.08
C LYS A 40 -7.92 -4.01 7.64
N MET A 41 -7.05 -3.66 6.68
CA MET A 41 -7.31 -3.92 5.25
C MET A 41 -7.35 -5.42 4.97
N ALA A 42 -6.40 -6.19 5.50
CA ALA A 42 -6.39 -7.64 5.35
C ALA A 42 -7.61 -8.32 6.00
N ASN A 43 -8.02 -7.87 7.19
CA ASN A 43 -9.24 -8.37 7.84
C ASN A 43 -10.48 -8.07 7.01
N LEU A 44 -10.62 -6.86 6.48
CA LEU A 44 -11.75 -6.49 5.62
C LEU A 44 -11.81 -7.35 4.36
N LEU A 45 -10.66 -7.57 3.70
CA LEU A 45 -10.55 -8.45 2.53
C LEU A 45 -10.93 -9.90 2.88
N ALA A 46 -10.49 -10.41 4.03
CA ALA A 46 -10.72 -11.78 4.43
C ALA A 46 -12.16 -12.05 4.91
N SER A 47 -12.81 -11.08 5.57
CA SER A 47 -14.13 -11.27 6.19
C SER A 47 -15.27 -10.85 5.26
N ASP A 48 -15.34 -9.57 4.96
CA ASP A 48 -16.56 -8.97 4.42
C ASP A 48 -16.55 -8.91 2.89
N LEU A 49 -15.36 -8.93 2.28
CA LEU A 49 -15.19 -8.76 0.84
C LEU A 49 -14.77 -10.05 0.12
N SER A 50 -14.49 -11.13 0.84
CA SER A 50 -14.07 -12.39 0.23
C SER A 50 -15.23 -13.07 -0.49
N ASN A 51 -14.93 -13.66 -1.67
CA ASN A 51 -15.91 -14.44 -2.43
C ASN A 51 -16.28 -15.79 -1.78
N ASP A 52 -15.56 -16.21 -0.72
CA ASP A 52 -15.86 -17.45 0.02
C ASP A 52 -17.26 -17.44 0.64
N LEU A 53 -17.82 -16.26 0.94
CA LEU A 53 -19.20 -16.11 1.41
C LEU A 53 -20.23 -16.63 0.39
N PHE A 54 -19.88 -16.76 -0.88
CA PHE A 54 -20.74 -17.26 -1.95
C PHE A 54 -20.37 -18.67 -2.44
N GLY A 55 -19.39 -19.33 -1.79
CA GLY A 55 -19.02 -20.73 -2.08
C GLY A 55 -18.28 -20.93 -3.41
N ASN A 56 -17.67 -19.89 -3.96
CA ASN A 56 -16.88 -19.98 -5.19
C ASN A 56 -15.37 -19.93 -4.85
N THR A 57 -14.84 -21.07 -4.45
CA THR A 57 -13.46 -21.23 -3.96
C THR A 57 -12.40 -21.35 -5.06
N ASP A 58 -12.78 -21.38 -6.34
CA ASP A 58 -11.88 -21.75 -7.45
C ASP A 58 -11.23 -20.55 -8.16
N THR A 59 -11.61 -19.31 -7.85
CA THR A 59 -11.00 -18.10 -8.42
C THR A 59 -10.36 -17.25 -7.35
N PRO A 60 -9.10 -16.81 -7.54
CA PRO A 60 -8.48 -15.86 -6.62
C PRO A 60 -9.33 -14.58 -6.57
N SER A 61 -9.52 -14.04 -5.39
CA SER A 61 -10.15 -12.74 -5.21
C SER A 61 -9.28 -11.64 -5.83
N SER A 62 -9.91 -10.63 -6.42
CA SER A 62 -9.23 -9.59 -7.20
C SER A 62 -9.62 -8.19 -6.78
N ILE A 63 -8.65 -7.28 -6.74
CA ILE A 63 -8.85 -5.90 -6.31
C ILE A 63 -8.22 -4.91 -7.28
N LEU A 64 -8.99 -3.90 -7.69
CA LEU A 64 -8.51 -2.71 -8.39
C LEU A 64 -8.30 -1.58 -7.38
N ILE A 65 -7.09 -1.03 -7.34
CA ILE A 65 -6.70 0.07 -6.47
C ILE A 65 -6.46 1.31 -7.33
N GLU A 66 -7.37 2.26 -7.26
CA GLU A 66 -7.36 3.50 -8.02
C GLU A 66 -7.27 4.69 -7.05
N LEU A 67 -6.14 4.75 -6.35
CA LEU A 67 -5.84 5.77 -5.35
C LEU A 67 -4.59 6.57 -5.77
N PRO A 68 -4.46 7.84 -5.34
CA PRO A 68 -3.21 8.58 -5.50
C PRO A 68 -2.01 7.86 -4.90
N ALA A 69 -0.81 8.14 -5.44
CA ALA A 69 0.45 7.65 -4.92
C ALA A 69 0.61 7.99 -3.42
N GLY A 70 0.88 6.99 -2.60
CA GLY A 70 1.04 7.19 -1.18
C GLY A 70 0.80 5.92 -0.36
N TRP A 71 0.83 6.07 0.95
CA TRP A 71 0.73 4.96 1.88
C TRP A 71 -0.60 4.19 1.78
N GLN A 72 -1.72 4.89 1.49
CA GLN A 72 -3.02 4.23 1.36
C GLN A 72 -3.02 3.20 0.23
N ALA A 73 -2.61 3.62 -0.97
CA ALA A 73 -2.50 2.74 -2.12
C ALA A 73 -1.55 1.56 -1.85
N THR A 74 -0.38 1.85 -1.26
CA THR A 74 0.62 0.84 -0.90
C THR A 74 0.07 -0.18 0.10
N PHE A 75 -0.64 0.27 1.14
CA PHE A 75 -1.12 -0.66 2.16
C PHE A 75 -2.27 -1.52 1.66
N TRP A 76 -3.16 -0.99 0.80
CA TRP A 76 -4.14 -1.81 0.11
C TRP A 76 -3.47 -2.89 -0.73
N GLN A 77 -2.43 -2.50 -1.51
CA GLN A 77 -1.69 -3.46 -2.34
C GLN A 77 -0.98 -4.51 -1.49
N VAL A 78 -0.19 -4.11 -0.48
CA VAL A 78 0.50 -5.05 0.43
C VAL A 78 -0.50 -6.01 1.09
N SER A 79 -1.64 -5.50 1.55
CA SER A 79 -2.65 -6.35 2.18
C SER A 79 -3.23 -7.37 1.21
N ALA A 80 -3.58 -6.95 0.00
CA ALA A 80 -4.13 -7.84 -1.03
C ALA A 80 -3.09 -8.89 -1.46
N ASP A 81 -1.90 -8.46 -1.86
CA ASP A 81 -0.85 -9.34 -2.37
C ASP A 81 -0.44 -10.40 -1.33
N LEU A 82 -0.22 -9.98 -0.08
CA LEU A 82 0.19 -10.92 0.98
C LEU A 82 -0.95 -11.83 1.48
N MET A 83 -2.20 -11.48 1.17
CA MET A 83 -3.37 -12.33 1.38
C MET A 83 -3.60 -13.33 0.22
N GLY A 84 -2.92 -13.18 -0.90
CA GLY A 84 -3.07 -14.03 -2.09
C GLY A 84 -4.14 -13.54 -3.06
N TRP A 85 -4.54 -12.28 -2.98
CA TRP A 85 -5.44 -11.65 -3.94
C TRP A 85 -4.66 -11.16 -5.17
N GLU A 86 -5.31 -11.16 -6.32
CA GLU A 86 -4.79 -10.50 -7.50
C GLU A 86 -5.02 -8.98 -7.40
N SER A 87 -3.97 -8.21 -7.17
CA SER A 87 -4.07 -6.76 -7.08
C SER A 87 -3.66 -6.08 -8.39
N GLN A 88 -4.42 -5.08 -8.80
CA GLN A 88 -4.02 -4.12 -9.82
C GLN A 88 -4.06 -2.72 -9.22
N ASN A 89 -2.88 -2.08 -9.21
CA ASN A 89 -2.73 -0.69 -8.80
C ASN A 89 -2.47 0.17 -10.04
N THR A 90 -3.37 1.14 -10.31
CA THR A 90 -3.30 1.99 -11.52
C THR A 90 -2.05 2.85 -11.58
N LEU A 91 -1.41 3.12 -10.45
CA LEU A 91 -0.15 3.86 -10.39
C LEU A 91 1.02 3.13 -11.07
N PHE A 92 1.00 1.80 -11.07
CA PHE A 92 2.10 0.98 -11.56
C PHE A 92 1.79 0.23 -12.86
N SER A 93 0.53 0.21 -13.29
CA SER A 93 0.13 -0.43 -14.53
C SER A 93 -0.31 0.60 -15.56
N GLN A 94 0.53 0.84 -16.57
CA GLN A 94 0.16 1.64 -17.76
C GLN A 94 -0.81 0.89 -18.70
N HIS A 95 -1.24 -0.31 -18.34
CA HIS A 95 -2.19 -1.06 -19.14
C HIS A 95 -3.58 -0.57 -18.84
N LEU A 96 -4.01 0.32 -19.73
CA LEU A 96 -5.39 0.75 -19.94
C LEU A 96 -6.34 -0.44 -19.79
N TYR A 97 -7.36 -0.22 -18.98
CA TYR A 97 -8.54 -1.05 -18.86
C TYR A 97 -8.89 -1.75 -20.17
N SER A 98 -8.50 -2.98 -20.35
CA SER A 98 -9.28 -3.82 -21.23
C SER A 98 -10.60 -4.07 -20.50
N ASN A 99 -11.72 -3.68 -21.09
CA ASN A 99 -13.08 -3.88 -20.58
C ASN A 99 -13.45 -5.36 -20.28
N ALA A 100 -12.48 -6.24 -20.15
CA ALA A 100 -12.60 -7.67 -20.02
C ALA A 100 -12.33 -8.21 -18.60
N PHE A 101 -11.75 -7.42 -17.69
CA PHE A 101 -11.50 -7.86 -16.32
C PHE A 101 -12.54 -7.26 -15.38
N SER A 102 -13.35 -8.13 -14.77
CA SER A 102 -14.19 -7.77 -13.63
C SER A 102 -13.40 -8.03 -12.36
N PHE A 103 -13.14 -7.00 -11.56
CA PHE A 103 -12.58 -7.12 -10.22
C PHE A 103 -13.70 -7.39 -9.22
N ASP A 104 -13.38 -8.13 -8.15
CA ASP A 104 -14.32 -8.35 -7.06
C ASP A 104 -14.47 -7.09 -6.22
N VAL A 105 -13.35 -6.38 -5.99
CA VAL A 105 -13.28 -5.14 -5.23
C VAL A 105 -12.70 -4.02 -6.07
N HIS A 106 -13.29 -2.83 -5.98
CA HIS A 106 -12.74 -1.60 -6.55
C HIS A 106 -12.65 -0.53 -5.47
N VAL A 107 -11.45 -0.04 -5.20
CA VAL A 107 -11.17 1.04 -4.25
C VAL A 107 -10.73 2.28 -5.01
N SER A 108 -11.42 3.41 -4.83
CA SER A 108 -11.06 4.67 -5.48
C SER A 108 -11.31 5.87 -4.55
N ASN A 109 -10.53 6.95 -4.75
CA ASN A 109 -10.78 8.24 -4.09
C ASN A 109 -11.73 9.14 -4.88
N GLU A 110 -12.23 8.67 -6.01
CA GLU A 110 -13.21 9.36 -6.86
C GLU A 110 -14.49 8.53 -7.03
N LEU A 111 -15.65 9.18 -7.11
CA LEU A 111 -16.93 8.48 -7.25
C LEU A 111 -17.20 8.01 -8.67
N ALA A 112 -16.79 8.79 -9.68
CA ALA A 112 -17.09 8.48 -11.07
C ALA A 112 -16.57 7.10 -11.54
N PRO A 113 -15.31 6.70 -11.23
CA PRO A 113 -14.84 5.34 -11.50
C PRO A 113 -15.65 4.26 -10.77
N LEU A 114 -16.04 4.52 -9.52
CA LEU A 114 -16.82 3.56 -8.72
C LEU A 114 -18.24 3.39 -9.25
N GLU A 115 -18.88 4.47 -9.72
CA GLU A 115 -20.21 4.42 -10.33
C GLU A 115 -20.20 3.64 -11.64
N ALA A 116 -19.11 3.76 -12.42
CA ALA A 116 -18.91 3.03 -13.67
C ALA A 116 -18.46 1.57 -13.48
N SER A 117 -18.01 1.21 -12.27
CA SER A 117 -17.44 -0.10 -11.95
C SER A 117 -18.50 -1.19 -11.91
N THR A 118 -18.14 -2.38 -12.41
CA THR A 118 -18.92 -3.63 -12.29
C THR A 118 -18.47 -4.49 -11.11
N ALA A 119 -17.51 -4.04 -10.32
CA ALA A 119 -17.05 -4.75 -9.12
C ALA A 119 -18.20 -5.00 -8.14
N ALA A 120 -18.20 -6.16 -7.52
CA ALA A 120 -19.22 -6.53 -6.51
C ALA A 120 -19.15 -5.57 -5.31
N TRP A 121 -17.93 -5.22 -4.91
CA TRP A 121 -17.65 -4.30 -3.81
C TRP A 121 -16.98 -3.03 -4.33
N ARG A 122 -17.59 -1.88 -4.08
CA ARG A 122 -17.12 -0.55 -4.51
C ARG A 122 -16.88 0.31 -3.27
N LEU A 123 -15.62 0.68 -3.05
CA LEU A 123 -15.17 1.33 -1.83
C LEU A 123 -14.65 2.74 -2.14
N ALA A 124 -15.35 3.76 -1.64
CA ALA A 124 -14.88 5.14 -1.70
C ALA A 124 -13.89 5.41 -0.55
N HIS A 125 -12.63 5.65 -0.88
CA HIS A 125 -11.56 5.85 0.08
C HIS A 125 -11.10 7.32 0.10
N SER A 126 -11.37 8.05 1.18
CA SER A 126 -10.88 9.42 1.32
C SER A 126 -9.37 9.43 1.62
N THR A 127 -8.60 10.11 0.77
CA THR A 127 -7.15 10.32 0.98
C THR A 127 -6.82 11.66 1.64
N ALA A 128 -7.84 12.41 2.09
CA ALA A 128 -7.64 13.66 2.81
C ALA A 128 -6.91 13.42 4.14
N PRO A 129 -6.04 14.35 4.57
CA PRO A 129 -5.34 14.24 5.84
C PRO A 129 -6.29 13.99 7.02
N LEU A 130 -5.97 13.02 7.87
CA LEU A 130 -6.73 12.65 9.07
C LEU A 130 -8.21 12.31 8.80
N ALA A 131 -8.56 11.94 7.57
CA ALA A 131 -9.92 11.50 7.28
C ALA A 131 -10.23 10.20 8.03
N MET A 132 -11.41 10.16 8.65
CA MET A 132 -11.95 8.98 9.34
C MET A 132 -13.16 8.39 8.62
N ARG A 133 -13.65 9.08 7.59
CA ARG A 133 -14.78 8.69 6.75
C ARG A 133 -14.81 9.51 5.48
N TRP A 134 -15.57 9.05 4.51
CA TRP A 134 -15.90 9.83 3.33
C TRP A 134 -16.68 11.12 3.70
N ARG A 135 -16.41 12.20 2.98
CA ARG A 135 -17.13 13.47 3.17
C ARG A 135 -18.27 13.59 2.16
N GLY A 136 -19.47 13.72 2.64
CA GLY A 136 -20.69 13.81 1.85
C GLY A 136 -21.46 12.50 1.76
N SER A 137 -22.50 12.48 0.92
CA SER A 137 -23.31 11.28 0.68
C SER A 137 -22.65 10.39 -0.35
N LEU A 138 -22.71 9.07 -0.13
CA LEU A 138 -22.31 8.08 -1.11
C LEU A 138 -23.52 7.60 -1.93
N PRO A 139 -23.33 7.35 -3.24
CA PRO A 139 -24.34 6.67 -4.06
C PRO A 139 -24.67 5.29 -3.50
N SER A 140 -25.87 4.78 -3.78
CA SER A 140 -26.28 3.44 -3.37
C SER A 140 -25.32 2.37 -3.91
N GLY A 141 -24.93 1.44 -3.04
CA GLY A 141 -24.01 0.34 -3.37
C GLY A 141 -22.53 0.74 -3.42
N ILE A 142 -22.16 1.94 -2.98
CA ILE A 142 -20.79 2.34 -2.72
C ILE A 142 -20.61 2.50 -1.21
N LEU A 143 -19.62 1.83 -0.65
CA LEU A 143 -19.32 1.83 0.78
C LEU A 143 -18.24 2.85 1.11
N ASP A 144 -18.24 3.35 2.33
CA ASP A 144 -17.16 4.19 2.86
C ASP A 144 -16.02 3.29 3.37
N ALA A 145 -14.94 3.20 2.60
CA ALA A 145 -13.78 2.36 2.93
C ALA A 145 -13.24 2.63 4.34
N LEU A 146 -13.14 3.90 4.75
CA LEU A 146 -12.59 4.23 6.06
C LEU A 146 -13.53 3.80 7.20
N SER A 147 -14.84 3.93 7.03
CA SER A 147 -15.82 3.46 8.01
C SER A 147 -15.75 1.94 8.18
N GLU A 148 -15.66 1.19 7.05
CA GLU A 148 -15.51 -0.27 7.09
C GLU A 148 -14.17 -0.68 7.74
N LEU A 149 -13.06 -0.01 7.40
CA LEU A 149 -11.76 -0.27 8.01
C LEU A 149 -11.72 0.05 9.49
N MET A 150 -12.44 1.09 9.95
CA MET A 150 -12.50 1.42 11.38
C MET A 150 -13.27 0.38 12.19
N ALA A 151 -14.14 -0.39 11.58
CA ALA A 151 -14.84 -1.52 12.21
C ALA A 151 -13.95 -2.76 12.37
N GLN A 152 -12.86 -2.86 11.62
CA GLN A 152 -11.95 -4.01 11.68
C GLN A 152 -10.99 -3.94 12.88
N SER A 153 -10.56 -5.11 13.34
CA SER A 153 -9.55 -5.25 14.39
C SER A 153 -8.20 -4.62 14.00
N ASP A 154 -7.48 -4.06 14.97
CA ASP A 154 -6.11 -3.56 14.83
C ASP A 154 -5.08 -4.70 14.68
N GLN A 155 -5.50 -5.95 14.91
CA GLN A 155 -4.70 -7.15 14.78
C GLN A 155 -5.27 -8.02 13.65
N PHE A 156 -4.38 -8.67 12.91
CA PHE A 156 -4.78 -9.60 11.87
C PHE A 156 -5.34 -10.89 12.51
N GLU A 157 -6.57 -11.27 12.16
CA GLU A 157 -7.35 -12.34 12.81
C GLU A 157 -7.61 -13.53 11.90
N TYR A 158 -7.26 -13.45 10.62
CA TYR A 158 -7.56 -14.46 9.61
C TYR A 158 -6.30 -15.19 9.13
N GLU A 159 -6.50 -16.13 8.24
CA GLU A 159 -5.43 -16.77 7.48
C GLU A 159 -5.41 -16.24 6.05
N ALA A 160 -4.22 -16.13 5.46
CA ALA A 160 -4.09 -15.83 4.05
C ALA A 160 -4.58 -17.03 3.22
N LEU A 161 -5.02 -16.76 1.98
CA LEU A 161 -5.44 -17.81 1.05
C LEU A 161 -4.29 -18.81 0.78
N ASP A 162 -4.63 -20.03 0.37
CA ASP A 162 -3.63 -21.03 -0.02
C ASP A 162 -2.78 -20.56 -1.22
N SER A 163 -3.34 -19.69 -2.06
CA SER A 163 -2.65 -19.01 -3.17
C SER A 163 -1.69 -17.91 -2.74
N ALA A 164 -1.68 -17.52 -1.46
CA ALA A 164 -0.83 -16.42 -1.00
C ALA A 164 0.65 -16.73 -1.24
N PRO A 165 1.42 -15.76 -1.79
CA PRO A 165 2.82 -15.96 -2.07
C PRO A 165 3.63 -16.15 -0.79
N SER A 166 4.75 -16.86 -0.88
CA SER A 166 5.77 -16.73 0.14
C SER A 166 6.35 -15.30 0.11
N MET A 167 6.96 -14.86 1.22
CA MET A 167 7.63 -13.55 1.23
C MET A 167 8.73 -13.47 0.15
N THR A 168 9.42 -14.57 -0.13
CA THR A 168 10.44 -14.62 -1.19
C THR A 168 9.83 -14.40 -2.58
N ASP A 169 8.71 -15.04 -2.88
CA ASP A 169 8.03 -14.89 -4.17
C ASP A 169 7.44 -13.49 -4.35
N TYR A 170 6.90 -12.91 -3.27
CA TYR A 170 6.43 -11.54 -3.29
C TYR A 170 7.55 -10.54 -3.58
N LEU A 171 8.68 -10.67 -2.90
CA LEU A 171 9.84 -9.79 -3.09
C LEU A 171 10.57 -10.04 -4.44
N ALA A 172 10.37 -11.16 -5.09
CA ALA A 172 10.88 -11.41 -6.44
C ALA A 172 10.22 -10.52 -7.53
N GLN A 173 9.17 -9.77 -7.19
CA GLN A 173 8.55 -8.77 -8.07
C GLN A 173 9.33 -7.44 -8.15
N ILE A 174 10.34 -7.26 -7.31
CA ILE A 174 11.24 -6.09 -7.33
C ILE A 174 12.00 -6.07 -8.66
N ASN A 175 11.96 -4.94 -9.35
CA ASN A 175 12.63 -4.80 -10.66
C ASN A 175 14.14 -4.50 -10.53
N SER A 176 14.87 -4.51 -11.64
CA SER A 176 16.33 -4.33 -11.66
C SER A 176 16.80 -2.99 -11.07
N ASP A 177 16.07 -1.91 -11.34
CA ASP A 177 16.46 -0.57 -10.90
C ASP A 177 16.26 -0.45 -9.38
N GLU A 178 15.19 -1.06 -8.86
CA GLU A 178 14.91 -1.17 -7.43
C GLU A 178 15.92 -2.08 -6.71
N GLU A 179 16.40 -3.15 -7.38
CA GLU A 179 17.47 -4.00 -6.83
C GLU A 179 18.78 -3.24 -6.62
N ASP A 180 19.12 -2.31 -7.49
CA ASP A 180 20.33 -1.50 -7.34
C ASP A 180 20.21 -0.57 -6.11
N LEU A 181 19.06 0.03 -5.88
CA LEU A 181 18.80 0.77 -4.65
C LEU A 181 18.96 -0.10 -3.40
N LEU A 182 18.45 -1.33 -3.44
CA LEU A 182 18.60 -2.28 -2.33
C LEU A 182 20.06 -2.66 -2.06
N LYS A 183 20.87 -2.85 -3.11
CA LYS A 183 22.32 -3.09 -2.98
C LYS A 183 23.01 -1.91 -2.31
N GLU A 184 22.70 -0.68 -2.72
CA GLU A 184 23.24 0.53 -2.11
C GLU A 184 22.82 0.68 -0.65
N ALA A 185 21.55 0.42 -0.33
CA ALA A 185 21.05 0.44 1.03
C ALA A 185 21.76 -0.60 1.91
N SER A 186 21.91 -1.83 1.41
CA SER A 186 22.58 -2.92 2.10
C SER A 186 24.07 -2.65 2.33
N ALA A 187 24.73 -1.93 1.41
CA ALA A 187 26.13 -1.54 1.54
C ALA A 187 26.40 -0.59 2.73
N GLN A 188 25.37 0.05 3.29
CA GLN A 188 25.50 0.86 4.50
C GLN A 188 25.78 0.01 5.75
N GLY A 189 25.58 -1.31 5.71
CA GLY A 189 25.88 -2.25 6.78
C GLY A 189 25.01 -2.13 8.03
N GLN A 190 24.01 -1.23 8.02
CA GLN A 190 23.06 -1.03 9.13
C GLN A 190 21.77 -0.38 8.60
N PRO A 191 20.64 -0.52 9.32
CA PRO A 191 19.41 0.18 9.00
C PRO A 191 19.64 1.67 8.79
N THR A 192 19.10 2.22 7.71
CA THR A 192 19.37 3.59 7.31
C THR A 192 18.09 4.30 6.86
N ARG A 193 18.10 5.64 6.87
CA ARG A 193 17.03 6.48 6.35
C ARG A 193 17.37 6.87 4.91
N LEU A 194 16.56 6.38 3.97
CA LEU A 194 16.73 6.56 2.52
C LEU A 194 15.90 7.74 2.04
N GLY A 195 16.43 8.54 1.15
CA GLY A 195 15.73 9.61 0.45
C GLY A 195 15.52 9.25 -1.01
N LEU A 196 14.30 9.37 -1.48
CA LEU A 196 13.92 9.17 -2.88
C LEU A 196 13.34 10.48 -3.41
N TYR A 197 13.97 11.05 -4.42
CA TYR A 197 13.45 12.18 -5.17
C TYR A 197 12.93 11.68 -6.50
N SER A 198 11.62 11.49 -6.64
CA SER A 198 11.04 10.75 -7.77
C SER A 198 9.71 11.35 -8.25
N GLU A 199 9.38 11.14 -9.53
CA GLU A 199 8.06 11.38 -10.10
C GLU A 199 7.09 10.21 -9.79
N SER A 200 7.64 9.03 -9.59
CA SER A 200 6.87 7.83 -9.25
C SER A 200 7.05 7.45 -7.78
N PHE A 201 5.99 6.98 -7.16
CA PHE A 201 6.07 6.44 -5.81
C PHE A 201 6.72 5.04 -5.85
N PRO A 202 7.54 4.65 -4.84
CA PRO A 202 8.15 3.33 -4.78
C PRO A 202 7.11 2.22 -4.79
N THR A 203 7.46 1.08 -5.40
CA THR A 203 6.55 -0.07 -5.44
C THR A 203 6.32 -0.68 -4.05
N ALA A 204 5.20 -1.35 -3.88
CA ALA A 204 4.87 -2.01 -2.62
C ALA A 204 5.88 -3.12 -2.24
N PRO A 205 6.37 -3.96 -3.16
CA PRO A 205 7.44 -4.92 -2.88
C PRO A 205 8.75 -4.26 -2.43
N LEU A 206 9.18 -3.17 -3.10
CA LEU A 206 10.38 -2.43 -2.70
C LEU A 206 10.27 -1.86 -1.29
N LEU A 207 9.18 -1.15 -0.99
CA LEU A 207 8.94 -0.58 0.33
C LEU A 207 8.89 -1.68 1.40
N THR A 208 8.19 -2.78 1.12
CA THR A 208 8.14 -3.95 2.01
C THR A 208 9.54 -4.47 2.32
N ARG A 209 10.38 -4.64 1.30
CA ARG A 209 11.76 -5.11 1.49
C ARG A 209 12.57 -4.17 2.35
N LEU A 210 12.55 -2.87 2.04
CA LEU A 210 13.26 -1.85 2.80
C LEU A 210 12.84 -1.83 4.28
N TRP A 211 11.55 -1.93 4.55
CA TRP A 211 11.03 -1.95 5.93
C TRP A 211 11.41 -3.24 6.67
N MET A 212 11.40 -4.38 5.97
CA MET A 212 11.84 -5.66 6.56
C MET A 212 13.34 -5.67 6.90
N ASP A 213 14.16 -4.97 6.11
CA ASP A 213 15.58 -4.79 6.38
C ASP A 213 15.85 -3.69 7.43
N GLY A 214 14.79 -3.10 8.01
CA GLY A 214 14.84 -2.08 9.06
C GLY A 214 15.10 -0.66 8.56
N HIS A 215 15.09 -0.44 7.23
CA HIS A 215 15.25 0.88 6.64
C HIS A 215 13.98 1.72 6.81
N SER A 216 14.15 3.05 6.79
CA SER A 216 13.05 4.00 6.67
C SER A 216 13.20 4.82 5.38
N VAL A 217 12.08 5.25 4.80
CA VAL A 217 12.07 5.90 3.49
C VAL A 217 11.46 7.30 3.59
N VAL A 218 12.12 8.28 2.98
CA VAL A 218 11.61 9.63 2.76
C VAL A 218 11.41 9.82 1.27
N VAL A 219 10.19 9.91 0.82
CA VAL A 219 9.83 10.17 -0.58
C VAL A 219 9.52 11.65 -0.76
N VAL A 220 10.15 12.30 -1.71
CA VAL A 220 9.88 13.69 -2.10
C VAL A 220 9.44 13.71 -3.55
N ASP A 221 8.20 14.10 -3.78
CA ASP A 221 7.57 14.13 -5.11
C ASP A 221 8.13 15.29 -5.95
N LYS A 222 8.72 14.96 -7.10
CA LYS A 222 9.27 15.91 -8.06
C LYS A 222 8.22 16.86 -8.64
N SER A 223 6.95 16.47 -8.65
CA SER A 223 5.87 17.33 -9.15
C SER A 223 5.55 18.49 -8.20
N HIS A 224 5.93 18.39 -6.91
CA HIS A 224 5.64 19.35 -5.86
C HIS A 224 6.87 20.10 -5.37
N TYR A 225 8.06 19.57 -5.53
CA TYR A 225 9.29 20.11 -4.95
C TYR A 225 10.43 20.16 -5.96
N THR A 226 11.23 21.24 -5.91
CA THR A 226 12.49 21.33 -6.67
C THR A 226 13.57 20.45 -6.02
N LEU A 227 14.62 20.12 -6.79
CA LEU A 227 15.75 19.35 -6.27
C LEU A 227 16.42 20.02 -5.06
N GLU A 228 16.58 21.37 -5.09
CA GLU A 228 17.16 22.12 -3.98
C GLU A 228 16.30 21.95 -2.72
N LYS A 229 14.97 22.05 -2.87
CA LYS A 229 14.06 21.89 -1.74
C LYS A 229 14.05 20.45 -1.23
N ALA A 230 14.14 19.46 -2.12
CA ALA A 230 14.28 18.07 -1.73
C ALA A 230 15.56 17.81 -0.92
N GLN A 231 16.68 18.44 -1.31
CA GLN A 231 17.94 18.35 -0.54
C GLN A 231 17.81 18.95 0.87
N GLU A 232 17.15 20.10 1.01
CA GLU A 232 16.86 20.67 2.34
C GLU A 232 16.02 19.72 3.20
N ILE A 233 14.98 19.12 2.61
CA ILE A 233 14.14 18.13 3.26
C ILE A 233 14.99 16.93 3.71
N PHE A 234 15.82 16.38 2.84
CA PHE A 234 16.65 15.22 3.18
C PHE A 234 17.63 15.52 4.33
N VAL A 235 18.19 16.72 4.36
CA VAL A 235 19.02 17.16 5.49
C VAL A 235 18.18 17.23 6.78
N SER A 236 17.00 17.84 6.74
CA SER A 236 16.12 17.99 7.90
C SER A 236 15.62 16.62 8.43
N GLU A 237 15.34 15.69 7.52
CA GLU A 237 14.89 14.31 7.82
C GLU A 237 16.07 13.37 8.17
N LYS A 238 17.31 13.86 8.19
CA LYS A 238 18.52 13.08 8.48
C LYS A 238 18.70 11.88 7.55
N VAL A 239 18.36 12.07 6.28
CA VAL A 239 18.60 11.07 5.24
C VAL A 239 20.09 10.82 5.09
N ARG A 240 20.47 9.55 4.96
CA ARG A 240 21.89 9.13 4.84
C ARG A 240 22.26 8.65 3.44
N LEU A 241 21.30 8.15 2.69
CA LEU A 241 21.45 7.71 1.31
C LEU A 241 20.34 8.33 0.47
N VAL A 242 20.71 9.00 -0.61
CA VAL A 242 19.77 9.59 -1.58
C VAL A 242 19.89 8.83 -2.89
N ALA A 243 18.77 8.30 -3.36
CA ALA A 243 18.65 7.74 -4.69
C ALA A 243 17.79 8.68 -5.58
N ASN A 244 18.15 8.76 -6.86
CA ASN A 244 17.52 9.63 -7.86
C ASN A 244 16.77 8.80 -8.92
#